data_d8b47f99956864920ff6b8eaa0ecab24
#
_entry.id   d8b47f99956864920ff6b8eaa0ecab24
#
_cell.length_a   1.000
_cell.length_b   1.000
_cell.length_c   1.000
_cell.angle_alpha   90.00
_cell.angle_beta   90.00
_cell.angle_gamma   90.00
#
_symmetry.space_group_name_H-M   'P 1'
#
loop_
_entity.id
_entity.type
_entity.pdbx_description
1 polymer ?
#
loop_
_entity_poly.entity_id
_entity_poly.type
_entity_poly.pdbx_seq_one_letter_code
_entity_poly.pdbx_strand_id
1 'polypeptide(L)'
;MITFIDLAGHHKYLKTTIFGLTSYCPDFAMLVVSANTGIAGTTREHLGLAMALKVPIFIVVSKVDLCSRGTVERTVRQLERVLKQPGCNKVPMVVSSPDDAVTAAQQFTQSTCITPIFTLSAVSGESLNLLKVFLNILPPLSNIKEQEELMQQLTEFQVDEIYSVPDVGTVVGGTLYSGVCREGERLVVGPTDEGRFLRLKVGSIQRNRSACRVLRAGQAATLALGNFDRSLLRKVGGHEARERARGR
;
A
#
# COMPACT_ATOMS: atom_id res chain seq x y z
N MET A 1 -2.29 -1.93 -13.89
CA MET A 1 -2.30 -3.09 -12.96
C MET A 1 -2.40 -2.54 -11.56
N ILE A 2 -3.33 -3.06 -10.75
CA ILE A 2 -3.52 -2.66 -9.34
C ILE A 2 -3.04 -3.80 -8.45
N THR A 3 -2.29 -3.48 -7.41
CA THR A 3 -1.86 -4.43 -6.37
C THR A 3 -2.59 -4.09 -5.09
N PHE A 4 -3.22 -5.08 -4.46
CA PHE A 4 -3.86 -4.94 -3.15
C PHE A 4 -2.93 -5.45 -2.06
N ILE A 5 -2.79 -4.67 -1.00
CA ILE A 5 -2.08 -5.04 0.22
C ILE A 5 -3.13 -5.17 1.31
N ASP A 6 -3.39 -6.39 1.76
CA ASP A 6 -4.36 -6.67 2.82
C ASP A 6 -3.69 -6.48 4.18
N LEU A 7 -4.17 -5.51 4.94
CA LEU A 7 -3.63 -5.15 6.25
C LEU A 7 -4.57 -5.61 7.37
N ALA A 8 -3.99 -5.99 8.50
CA ALA A 8 -4.75 -6.44 9.65
C ALA A 8 -5.62 -5.32 10.23
N GLY A 9 -6.93 -5.58 10.36
CA GLY A 9 -7.90 -4.61 10.87
C GLY A 9 -8.06 -4.57 12.39
N HIS A 10 -7.55 -5.56 13.13
CA HIS A 10 -7.72 -5.67 14.57
C HIS A 10 -6.64 -4.87 15.31
N HIS A 11 -7.02 -4.10 16.37
CA HIS A 11 -6.11 -3.23 17.12
C HIS A 11 -4.86 -3.95 17.66
N LYS A 12 -4.95 -5.23 17.96
CA LYS A 12 -3.81 -6.06 18.39
C LYS A 12 -2.68 -6.07 17.36
N TYR A 13 -3.00 -5.87 16.08
CA TYR A 13 -2.06 -5.89 14.96
C TYR A 13 -1.77 -4.50 14.39
N LEU A 14 -2.07 -3.43 15.14
CA LEU A 14 -1.87 -2.05 14.69
C LEU A 14 -0.43 -1.79 14.21
N LYS A 15 0.57 -2.38 14.86
CA LYS A 15 1.97 -2.29 14.43
C LYS A 15 2.19 -2.83 13.03
N THR A 16 1.56 -3.97 12.69
CA THR A 16 1.62 -4.57 11.35
C THR A 16 0.93 -3.68 10.31
N THR A 17 -0.16 -3.03 10.69
CA THR A 17 -0.88 -2.09 9.84
C THR A 17 -0.03 -0.84 9.55
N ILE A 18 0.60 -0.27 10.59
CA ILE A 18 1.55 0.84 10.44
C ILE A 18 2.69 0.45 9.51
N PHE A 19 3.30 -0.72 9.76
CA PHE A 19 4.38 -1.25 8.93
C PHE A 19 3.94 -1.37 7.46
N GLY A 20 2.78 -1.97 7.19
CA GLY A 20 2.27 -2.11 5.83
C GLY A 20 2.04 -0.77 5.11
N LEU A 21 1.52 0.25 5.82
CA LEU A 21 1.32 1.57 5.25
C LEU A 21 2.62 2.36 5.03
N THR A 22 3.66 2.09 5.83
CA THR A 22 4.94 2.80 5.73
C THR A 22 5.94 2.12 4.80
N SER A 23 6.01 0.78 4.82
CA SER A 23 6.99 0.02 4.06
C SER A 23 6.59 -0.15 2.59
N TYR A 24 5.32 -0.42 2.34
CA TYR A 24 4.84 -0.61 0.97
C TYR A 24 4.47 0.69 0.26
N CYS A 25 4.47 1.83 0.95
CA CYS A 25 4.15 3.15 0.40
C CYS A 25 2.96 3.11 -0.57
N PRO A 26 1.77 2.69 -0.12
CA PRO A 26 0.62 2.53 -1.01
C PRO A 26 0.18 3.88 -1.57
N ASP A 27 -0.23 3.90 -2.84
CA ASP A 27 -0.78 5.11 -3.48
C ASP A 27 -2.10 5.53 -2.81
N PHE A 28 -2.93 4.57 -2.43
CA PHE A 28 -4.26 4.81 -1.86
C PHE A 28 -4.55 3.86 -0.70
N ALA A 29 -5.37 4.30 0.23
CA ALA A 29 -5.89 3.48 1.31
C ALA A 29 -7.40 3.25 1.13
N MET A 30 -7.82 1.99 1.11
CA MET A 30 -9.21 1.58 1.13
C MET A 30 -9.61 1.25 2.57
N LEU A 31 -10.42 2.11 3.19
CA LEU A 31 -10.95 1.87 4.52
C LEU A 31 -12.29 1.11 4.42
N VAL A 32 -12.31 -0.13 4.89
CA VAL A 32 -13.51 -0.97 4.86
C VAL A 32 -14.25 -0.89 6.19
N VAL A 33 -15.51 -0.49 6.14
CA VAL A 33 -16.41 -0.35 7.29
C VAL A 33 -17.62 -1.26 7.10
N SER A 34 -17.92 -2.09 8.07
CA SER A 34 -19.11 -2.94 8.00
C SER A 34 -20.39 -2.14 8.31
N ALA A 35 -21.39 -2.24 7.44
CA ALA A 35 -22.65 -1.49 7.59
C ALA A 35 -23.40 -1.81 8.89
N ASN A 36 -23.33 -3.08 9.35
CA ASN A 36 -24.02 -3.51 10.58
C ASN A 36 -23.30 -3.09 11.87
N THR A 37 -21.99 -3.00 11.86
CA THR A 37 -21.17 -2.60 13.02
C THR A 37 -21.01 -1.09 13.09
N GLY A 38 -21.00 -0.43 11.93
CA GLY A 38 -20.75 1.01 11.83
C GLY A 38 -19.31 1.38 12.17
N ILE A 39 -19.11 2.61 12.63
CA ILE A 39 -17.79 3.15 12.97
C ILE A 39 -17.35 2.63 14.33
N ALA A 40 -16.41 1.71 14.36
CA ALA A 40 -15.74 1.23 15.58
C ALA A 40 -14.56 2.14 15.96
N GLY A 41 -14.00 1.95 17.18
CA GLY A 41 -12.79 2.65 17.62
C GLY A 41 -11.62 2.45 16.66
N THR A 42 -11.39 1.22 16.22
CA THR A 42 -10.38 0.84 15.24
C THR A 42 -10.53 1.55 13.89
N THR A 43 -11.75 1.83 13.44
CA THR A 43 -12.01 2.60 12.21
C THR A 43 -11.42 4.01 12.31
N ARG A 44 -11.58 4.67 13.46
CA ARG A 44 -11.03 6.01 13.71
C ARG A 44 -9.50 5.99 13.81
N GLU A 45 -8.94 4.97 14.43
CA GLU A 45 -7.49 4.79 14.53
C GLU A 45 -6.87 4.61 13.13
N HIS A 46 -7.44 3.75 12.29
CA HIS A 46 -6.95 3.52 10.94
C HIS A 46 -7.12 4.75 10.03
N LEU A 47 -8.25 5.47 10.17
CA LEU A 47 -8.45 6.73 9.48
C LEU A 47 -7.40 7.76 9.88
N GLY A 48 -7.16 7.93 11.20
CA GLY A 48 -6.14 8.83 11.72
C GLY A 48 -4.73 8.48 11.24
N LEU A 49 -4.41 7.19 11.19
CA LEU A 49 -3.12 6.70 10.70
C LEU A 49 -2.89 7.03 9.22
N ALA A 50 -3.87 6.71 8.35
CA ALA A 50 -3.76 7.00 6.93
C ALA A 50 -3.66 8.52 6.67
N MET A 51 -4.36 9.33 7.46
CA MET A 51 -4.27 10.80 7.40
C MET A 51 -2.90 11.32 7.85
N ALA A 52 -2.35 10.77 8.94
CA ALA A 52 -1.02 11.14 9.43
C ALA A 52 0.08 10.83 8.41
N LEU A 53 -0.08 9.75 7.67
CA LEU A 53 0.82 9.34 6.58
C LEU A 53 0.51 10.04 5.25
N LYS A 54 -0.53 10.90 5.20
CA LYS A 54 -0.98 11.63 4.01
C LYS A 54 -1.35 10.73 2.84
N VAL A 55 -1.78 9.49 3.10
CA VAL A 55 -2.27 8.58 2.06
C VAL A 55 -3.71 8.95 1.73
N PRO A 56 -4.06 9.19 0.46
CA PRO A 56 -5.44 9.45 0.05
C PRO A 56 -6.35 8.26 0.38
N ILE A 57 -7.54 8.55 0.95
CA ILE A 57 -8.44 7.53 1.50
C ILE A 57 -9.76 7.53 0.74
N PHE A 58 -10.23 6.35 0.36
CA PHE A 58 -11.62 6.12 -0.01
C PHE A 58 -12.23 5.06 0.90
N ILE A 59 -13.54 5.10 1.08
CA ILE A 59 -14.25 4.27 2.06
C ILE A 59 -15.19 3.32 1.36
N VAL A 60 -15.21 2.07 1.82
CA VAL A 60 -16.15 1.03 1.38
C VAL A 60 -16.99 0.59 2.56
N VAL A 61 -18.28 0.92 2.53
CA VAL A 61 -19.28 0.40 3.48
C VAL A 61 -19.76 -0.94 2.96
N SER A 62 -19.28 -2.00 3.57
CA SER A 62 -19.51 -3.39 3.16
C SER A 62 -20.67 -4.06 3.90
N LYS A 63 -21.07 -5.24 3.44
CA LYS A 63 -22.12 -6.08 4.06
C LYS A 63 -23.48 -5.39 4.14
N VAL A 64 -23.85 -4.63 3.09
CA VAL A 64 -25.14 -3.93 3.06
C VAL A 64 -26.31 -4.90 3.00
N ASP A 65 -26.08 -6.12 2.47
CA ASP A 65 -27.04 -7.22 2.43
C ASP A 65 -27.49 -7.72 3.82
N LEU A 66 -26.70 -7.47 4.87
CA LEU A 66 -27.03 -7.88 6.25
C LEU A 66 -27.78 -6.80 7.03
N CYS A 67 -28.12 -5.68 6.41
CA CYS A 67 -28.68 -4.51 7.09
C CYS A 67 -29.90 -3.95 6.42
N SER A 68 -30.78 -3.29 7.19
CA SER A 68 -31.80 -2.46 6.61
C SER A 68 -31.19 -1.23 5.94
N ARG A 69 -31.84 -0.69 4.91
CA ARG A 69 -31.43 0.52 4.22
C ARG A 69 -31.18 1.69 5.18
N GLY A 70 -32.05 1.86 6.17
CA GLY A 70 -31.88 2.90 7.19
C GLY A 70 -30.62 2.75 8.05
N THR A 71 -30.16 1.51 8.28
CA THR A 71 -28.89 1.25 8.99
C THR A 71 -27.69 1.64 8.13
N VAL A 72 -27.71 1.30 6.85
CA VAL A 72 -26.66 1.70 5.89
C VAL A 72 -26.58 3.23 5.80
N GLU A 73 -27.70 3.91 5.60
CA GLU A 73 -27.75 5.38 5.54
C GLU A 73 -27.25 6.04 6.83
N ARG A 74 -27.57 5.46 7.99
CA ARG A 74 -27.08 5.96 9.28
C ARG A 74 -25.57 5.83 9.37
N THR A 75 -24.98 4.71 8.93
CA THR A 75 -23.53 4.50 8.91
C THR A 75 -22.85 5.48 7.98
N VAL A 76 -23.37 5.71 6.78
CA VAL A 76 -22.86 6.71 5.83
C VAL A 76 -22.89 8.11 6.44
N ARG A 77 -24.01 8.53 7.04
CA ARG A 77 -24.10 9.84 7.72
C ARG A 77 -23.12 10.00 8.88
N GLN A 78 -22.84 8.92 9.61
CA GLN A 78 -21.82 8.94 10.67
C GLN A 78 -20.41 9.13 10.08
N LEU A 79 -20.08 8.45 8.98
CA LEU A 79 -18.82 8.62 8.26
C LEU A 79 -18.66 10.06 7.76
N GLU A 80 -19.69 10.62 7.14
CA GLU A 80 -19.68 12.02 6.67
C GLU A 80 -19.39 13.00 7.82
N ARG A 81 -20.01 12.78 9.00
CA ARG A 81 -19.77 13.62 10.18
C ARG A 81 -18.33 13.52 10.67
N VAL A 82 -17.76 12.30 10.72
CA VAL A 82 -16.37 12.10 11.15
C VAL A 82 -15.40 12.76 10.18
N LEU A 83 -15.62 12.59 8.86
CA LEU A 83 -14.78 13.18 7.82
C LEU A 83 -14.78 14.72 7.83
N LYS A 84 -15.91 15.31 8.19
CA LYS A 84 -16.07 16.79 8.28
C LYS A 84 -15.56 17.39 9.59
N GLN A 85 -15.16 16.56 10.58
CA GLN A 85 -14.68 17.08 11.86
C GLN A 85 -13.39 17.90 11.70
N PRO A 86 -13.18 18.92 12.57
CA PRO A 86 -11.89 19.60 12.67
C PRO A 86 -10.76 18.58 12.88
N GLY A 87 -9.71 18.69 12.09
CA GLY A 87 -8.59 17.73 12.07
C GLY A 87 -8.68 16.68 10.96
N CYS A 88 -9.88 16.29 10.50
CA CYS A 88 -10.03 15.48 9.28
C CYS A 88 -10.09 16.36 8.03
N ASN A 89 -10.97 17.35 8.02
CA ASN A 89 -11.17 18.32 6.93
C ASN A 89 -11.34 17.66 5.56
N LYS A 90 -12.07 16.54 5.51
CA LYS A 90 -12.33 15.78 4.28
C LYS A 90 -13.73 16.10 3.74
N VAL A 91 -13.86 16.06 2.42
CA VAL A 91 -15.12 16.23 1.72
C VAL A 91 -15.63 14.85 1.31
N PRO A 92 -16.64 14.29 2.00
CA PRO A 92 -17.21 13.00 1.63
C PRO A 92 -17.98 13.11 0.32
N MET A 93 -17.80 12.15 -0.56
CA MET A 93 -18.51 12.01 -1.83
C MET A 93 -19.13 10.61 -1.92
N VAL A 94 -20.46 10.53 -1.73
CA VAL A 94 -21.17 9.24 -1.86
C VAL A 94 -21.32 8.90 -3.34
N VAL A 95 -20.88 7.70 -3.72
CA VAL A 95 -20.93 7.20 -5.09
C VAL A 95 -22.17 6.31 -5.24
N SER A 96 -23.12 6.75 -6.05
CA SER A 96 -24.40 6.08 -6.26
C SER A 96 -24.61 5.63 -7.71
N SER A 97 -23.87 6.18 -8.65
CA SER A 97 -23.97 5.91 -10.08
C SER A 97 -22.59 5.69 -10.72
N PRO A 98 -22.52 5.08 -11.93
CA PRO A 98 -21.27 4.98 -12.68
C PRO A 98 -20.63 6.34 -12.97
N ASP A 99 -21.44 7.37 -13.25
CA ASP A 99 -20.95 8.73 -13.51
C ASP A 99 -20.32 9.35 -12.26
N ASP A 100 -20.92 9.08 -11.07
CA ASP A 100 -20.33 9.49 -9.80
C ASP A 100 -18.96 8.79 -9.59
N ALA A 101 -18.86 7.51 -9.96
CA ALA A 101 -17.61 6.76 -9.82
C ALA A 101 -16.48 7.32 -10.70
N VAL A 102 -16.82 7.74 -11.94
CA VAL A 102 -15.89 8.42 -12.86
C VAL A 102 -15.45 9.76 -12.29
N THR A 103 -16.43 10.58 -11.86
CA THR A 103 -16.17 11.89 -11.26
C THR A 103 -15.33 11.77 -10.00
N ALA A 104 -15.67 10.80 -9.12
CA ALA A 104 -14.92 10.50 -7.92
C ALA A 104 -13.46 10.14 -8.23
N ALA A 105 -13.20 9.29 -9.22
CA ALA A 105 -11.84 8.90 -9.59
C ALA A 105 -11.00 10.09 -10.07
N GLN A 106 -11.59 10.98 -10.86
CA GLN A 106 -10.92 12.19 -11.36
C GLN A 106 -10.61 13.18 -10.23
N GLN A 107 -11.60 13.49 -9.40
CA GLN A 107 -11.45 14.46 -8.33
C GLN A 107 -10.56 13.95 -7.18
N PHE A 108 -10.64 12.66 -6.87
CA PHE A 108 -9.86 12.03 -5.81
C PHE A 108 -8.34 12.13 -6.04
N THR A 109 -7.91 12.06 -7.28
CA THR A 109 -6.49 12.18 -7.62
C THR A 109 -6.00 13.64 -7.69
N GLN A 110 -6.92 14.58 -7.94
CA GLN A 110 -6.59 16.00 -7.97
C GLN A 110 -6.60 16.64 -6.58
N SER A 111 -7.38 16.10 -5.65
CA SER A 111 -7.52 16.66 -4.31
C SER A 111 -7.54 15.57 -3.24
N THR A 112 -6.54 15.58 -2.38
CA THR A 112 -6.46 14.69 -1.22
C THR A 112 -7.57 14.95 -0.19
N CYS A 113 -8.32 16.04 -0.31
CA CYS A 113 -9.43 16.36 0.58
C CYS A 113 -10.68 15.56 0.27
N ILE A 114 -10.87 15.12 -0.97
CA ILE A 114 -12.07 14.37 -1.38
C ILE A 114 -11.94 12.92 -0.89
N THR A 115 -13.01 12.40 -0.32
CA THR A 115 -13.07 11.01 0.17
C THR A 115 -14.31 10.34 -0.41
N PRO A 116 -14.15 9.52 -1.46
CA PRO A 116 -15.24 8.73 -2.03
C PRO A 116 -15.75 7.69 -1.02
N ILE A 117 -17.07 7.50 -0.97
CA ILE A 117 -17.75 6.51 -0.13
C ILE A 117 -18.59 5.60 -1.02
N PHE A 118 -18.29 4.32 -1.00
CA PHE A 118 -19.02 3.27 -1.70
C PHE A 118 -19.84 2.46 -0.70
N THR A 119 -21.04 2.06 -1.07
CA THR A 119 -21.86 1.10 -0.32
C THR A 119 -22.05 -0.13 -1.17
N LEU A 120 -21.65 -1.31 -0.69
CA LEU A 120 -21.70 -2.52 -1.51
C LEU A 120 -21.85 -3.81 -0.67
N SER A 121 -22.27 -4.86 -1.34
CA SER A 121 -22.18 -6.23 -0.84
C SER A 121 -21.25 -7.07 -1.72
N ALA A 122 -20.27 -7.73 -1.09
CA ALA A 122 -19.40 -8.67 -1.80
C ALA A 122 -20.11 -10.01 -2.08
N VAL A 123 -21.18 -10.33 -1.33
CA VAL A 123 -21.92 -11.60 -1.47
C VAL A 123 -22.96 -11.50 -2.57
N SER A 124 -23.82 -10.47 -2.53
CA SER A 124 -24.84 -10.27 -3.56
C SER A 124 -24.30 -9.62 -4.84
N GLY A 125 -23.16 -8.96 -4.77
CA GLY A 125 -22.60 -8.15 -5.85
C GLY A 125 -23.26 -6.77 -5.98
N GLU A 126 -24.17 -6.39 -5.08
CA GLU A 126 -24.84 -5.09 -5.08
C GLU A 126 -23.81 -3.97 -5.07
N SER A 127 -23.93 -3.06 -6.05
CA SER A 127 -23.06 -1.88 -6.24
C SER A 127 -21.55 -2.15 -6.36
N LEU A 128 -21.12 -3.41 -6.44
CA LEU A 128 -19.72 -3.78 -6.59
C LEU A 128 -19.12 -3.27 -7.91
N ASN A 129 -19.94 -3.14 -8.95
CA ASN A 129 -19.55 -2.60 -10.24
C ASN A 129 -19.08 -1.14 -10.14
N LEU A 130 -19.65 -0.33 -9.25
CA LEU A 130 -19.24 1.07 -9.06
C LEU A 130 -17.80 1.17 -8.54
N LEU A 131 -17.44 0.32 -7.58
CA LEU A 131 -16.07 0.22 -7.10
C LEU A 131 -15.12 -0.27 -8.21
N LYS A 132 -15.55 -1.24 -9.04
CA LYS A 132 -14.75 -1.71 -10.17
C LYS A 132 -14.50 -0.60 -11.20
N VAL A 133 -15.51 0.18 -11.54
CA VAL A 133 -15.38 1.34 -12.45
C VAL A 133 -14.38 2.35 -11.87
N PHE A 134 -14.54 2.73 -10.61
CA PHE A 134 -13.64 3.64 -9.92
C PHE A 134 -12.18 3.15 -9.97
N LEU A 135 -11.92 1.92 -9.55
CA LEU A 135 -10.58 1.34 -9.53
C LEU A 135 -9.97 1.22 -10.93
N ASN A 136 -10.78 0.93 -11.97
CA ASN A 136 -10.29 0.80 -13.33
C ASN A 136 -9.85 2.15 -13.94
N ILE A 137 -10.45 3.24 -13.50
CA ILE A 137 -10.16 4.58 -14.00
C ILE A 137 -9.08 5.28 -13.15
N LEU A 138 -8.89 4.83 -11.91
CA LEU A 138 -7.97 5.45 -10.96
C LEU A 138 -6.54 5.50 -11.54
N PRO A 139 -5.98 6.70 -11.80
CA PRO A 139 -4.62 6.81 -12.30
C PRO A 139 -3.61 6.58 -11.18
N PRO A 140 -2.37 6.20 -11.49
CA PRO A 140 -1.30 6.19 -10.50
C PRO A 140 -1.07 7.62 -9.97
N LEU A 141 -0.79 7.75 -8.67
CA LEU A 141 -0.47 9.06 -8.06
C LEU A 141 0.91 9.60 -8.48
N SER A 142 1.83 8.70 -8.79
CA SER A 142 3.17 9.09 -9.19
C SER A 142 3.15 9.85 -10.52
N ASN A 143 3.61 11.08 -10.48
CA ASN A 143 3.83 11.88 -11.67
C ASN A 143 4.92 11.20 -12.53
N ILE A 144 4.66 11.01 -13.82
CA ILE A 144 5.60 10.35 -14.75
C ILE A 144 6.98 11.01 -14.69
N LYS A 145 7.04 12.34 -14.56
CA LYS A 145 8.31 13.09 -14.43
C LYS A 145 9.06 12.74 -13.14
N GLU A 146 8.36 12.68 -12.02
CA GLU A 146 8.98 12.28 -10.74
C GLU A 146 9.51 10.85 -10.78
N GLN A 147 8.77 9.93 -11.42
CA GLN A 147 9.25 8.56 -11.64
C GLN A 147 10.49 8.52 -12.56
N GLU A 148 10.51 9.29 -13.62
CA GLU A 148 11.66 9.39 -14.51
C GLU A 148 12.89 9.97 -13.80
N GLU A 149 12.72 11.00 -12.99
CA GLU A 149 13.76 11.56 -12.14
C GLU A 149 14.28 10.55 -11.10
N LEU A 150 13.38 9.82 -10.45
CA LEU A 150 13.75 8.77 -9.51
C LEU A 150 14.51 7.63 -10.19
N MET A 151 14.15 7.25 -11.42
CA MET A 151 14.87 6.23 -12.19
C MET A 151 16.30 6.63 -12.58
N GLN A 152 16.60 7.92 -12.65
CA GLN A 152 17.96 8.43 -12.95
C GLN A 152 18.85 8.49 -11.70
N GLN A 153 18.28 8.32 -10.51
CA GLN A 153 19.04 8.32 -9.27
C GLN A 153 19.74 6.97 -9.04
N LEU A 154 20.61 6.93 -8.04
CA LEU A 154 21.26 5.69 -7.61
C LEU A 154 20.22 4.66 -7.20
N THR A 155 20.48 3.41 -7.55
CA THR A 155 19.62 2.28 -7.19
C THR A 155 19.55 2.10 -5.68
N GLU A 156 18.36 2.26 -5.11
CA GLU A 156 18.09 2.09 -3.70
C GLU A 156 16.88 1.16 -3.50
N PHE A 157 17.13 -0.04 -2.98
CA PHE A 157 16.10 -1.02 -2.67
C PHE A 157 15.94 -1.13 -1.16
N GLN A 158 14.73 -0.82 -0.66
CA GLN A 158 14.39 -0.97 0.75
C GLN A 158 13.98 -2.41 1.00
N VAL A 159 14.69 -3.08 1.91
CA VAL A 159 14.40 -4.46 2.32
C VAL A 159 13.40 -4.44 3.47
N ASP A 160 12.25 -5.06 3.28
CA ASP A 160 11.19 -5.19 4.29
C ASP A 160 11.20 -6.59 4.93
N GLU A 161 11.53 -7.61 4.12
CA GLU A 161 11.46 -9.01 4.53
C GLU A 161 12.65 -9.80 3.98
N ILE A 162 13.09 -10.81 4.74
CA ILE A 162 14.21 -11.69 4.37
C ILE A 162 13.73 -13.14 4.46
N TYR A 163 13.83 -13.86 3.36
CA TYR A 163 13.45 -15.25 3.25
C TYR A 163 14.66 -16.16 2.99
N SER A 164 14.56 -17.41 3.42
CA SER A 164 15.44 -18.49 2.99
C SER A 164 14.64 -19.44 2.10
N VAL A 165 15.02 -19.51 0.84
CA VAL A 165 14.32 -20.34 -0.15
C VAL A 165 15.24 -21.51 -0.53
N PRO A 166 14.79 -22.78 -0.40
CA PRO A 166 15.58 -23.94 -0.82
C PRO A 166 16.04 -23.77 -2.28
N ASP A 167 17.26 -24.18 -2.58
CA ASP A 167 17.91 -24.13 -3.90
C ASP A 167 18.15 -22.73 -4.50
N VAL A 168 17.60 -21.67 -3.90
CA VAL A 168 17.78 -20.28 -4.34
C VAL A 168 18.71 -19.51 -3.39
N GLY A 169 18.63 -19.82 -2.10
CA GLY A 169 19.37 -19.13 -1.07
C GLY A 169 18.57 -18.01 -0.41
N THR A 170 19.24 -16.91 -0.10
CA THR A 170 18.60 -15.76 0.53
C THR A 170 17.88 -14.90 -0.49
N VAL A 171 16.60 -14.67 -0.20
CA VAL A 171 15.70 -13.81 -0.98
C VAL A 171 15.25 -12.65 -0.10
N VAL A 172 15.36 -11.43 -0.59
CA VAL A 172 14.86 -10.24 0.09
C VAL A 172 13.62 -9.73 -0.63
N GLY A 173 12.60 -9.39 0.15
CA GLY A 173 11.38 -8.72 -0.32
C GLY A 173 11.41 -7.25 0.05
N GLY A 174 10.88 -6.39 -0.82
CA GLY A 174 10.84 -4.96 -0.56
C GLY A 174 10.45 -4.13 -1.76
N THR A 175 10.76 -2.84 -1.70
CA THR A 175 10.42 -1.86 -2.73
C THR A 175 11.66 -1.15 -3.25
N LEU A 176 11.75 -1.00 -4.58
CA LEU A 176 12.78 -0.17 -5.20
C LEU A 176 12.37 1.30 -5.04
N TYR A 177 13.09 2.03 -4.20
CA TYR A 177 12.80 3.42 -3.90
C TYR A 177 13.27 4.36 -5.03
N SER A 178 14.46 4.14 -5.54
CA SER A 178 15.06 4.92 -6.62
C SER A 178 15.92 4.08 -7.55
N GLY A 179 16.22 4.60 -8.72
CA GLY A 179 17.04 3.95 -9.73
C GLY A 179 16.32 2.84 -10.50
N VAL A 180 17.11 2.00 -11.10
CA VAL A 180 16.69 0.81 -11.88
C VAL A 180 17.57 -0.35 -11.47
N CYS A 181 16.99 -1.47 -11.07
CA CYS A 181 17.70 -2.69 -10.75
C CYS A 181 17.47 -3.74 -11.84
N ARG A 182 18.56 -4.36 -12.30
CA ARG A 182 18.52 -5.40 -13.32
C ARG A 182 19.00 -6.75 -12.77
N GLU A 183 18.45 -7.81 -13.32
CA GLU A 183 18.98 -9.15 -13.09
C GLU A 183 20.46 -9.21 -13.46
N GLY A 184 21.29 -9.83 -12.61
CA GLY A 184 22.74 -9.91 -12.78
C GLY A 184 23.51 -8.71 -12.25
N GLU A 185 22.86 -7.63 -11.85
CA GLU A 185 23.48 -6.43 -11.28
C GLU A 185 24.09 -6.72 -9.89
N ARG A 186 25.13 -5.98 -9.55
CA ARG A 186 25.76 -6.06 -8.22
C ARG A 186 25.27 -4.91 -7.36
N LEU A 187 24.68 -5.26 -6.22
CA LEU A 187 24.22 -4.31 -5.22
C LEU A 187 25.08 -4.41 -3.96
N VAL A 188 25.03 -3.36 -3.16
CA VAL A 188 25.66 -3.31 -1.84
C VAL A 188 24.55 -3.40 -0.81
N VAL A 189 24.54 -4.45 0.01
CA VAL A 189 23.50 -4.75 1.00
C VAL A 189 24.04 -4.57 2.41
N GLY A 190 23.33 -3.87 3.26
CA GLY A 190 23.69 -3.60 4.65
C GLY A 190 22.98 -2.35 5.21
N PRO A 191 23.38 -1.89 6.40
CA PRO A 191 24.51 -2.39 7.20
C PRO A 191 24.25 -3.75 7.85
N THR A 192 25.30 -4.54 8.03
CA THR A 192 25.32 -5.71 8.92
C THR A 192 25.33 -5.26 10.38
N ASP A 193 25.22 -6.22 11.32
CA ASP A 193 25.34 -5.91 12.77
C ASP A 193 26.67 -5.23 13.14
N GLU A 194 27.73 -5.50 12.36
CA GLU A 194 29.03 -4.88 12.50
C GLU A 194 29.18 -3.56 11.73
N GLY A 195 28.11 -3.06 11.10
CA GLY A 195 28.12 -1.85 10.29
C GLY A 195 28.77 -2.01 8.91
N ARG A 196 29.03 -3.24 8.46
CA ARG A 196 29.63 -3.54 7.16
C ARG A 196 28.57 -3.63 6.07
N PHE A 197 29.02 -3.48 4.82
CA PHE A 197 28.21 -3.66 3.63
C PHE A 197 28.76 -4.82 2.78
N LEU A 198 27.86 -5.67 2.30
CA LEU A 198 28.17 -6.83 1.48
C LEU A 198 27.88 -6.55 0.01
N ARG A 199 28.80 -6.92 -0.88
CA ARG A 199 28.56 -6.84 -2.33
C ARG A 199 27.94 -8.16 -2.79
N LEU A 200 26.69 -8.11 -3.23
CA LEU A 200 25.92 -9.27 -3.65
C LEU A 200 25.44 -9.07 -5.09
N LYS A 201 25.29 -10.19 -5.81
CA LYS A 201 24.73 -10.21 -7.17
C LYS A 201 23.25 -10.53 -7.11
N VAL A 202 22.44 -9.80 -7.83
CA VAL A 202 21.01 -10.10 -8.04
C VAL A 202 20.91 -11.29 -8.99
N GLY A 203 20.56 -12.45 -8.46
CA GLY A 203 20.42 -13.68 -9.26
C GLY A 203 19.15 -13.71 -10.06
N SER A 204 18.03 -13.29 -9.46
CA SER A 204 16.73 -13.17 -10.14
C SER A 204 15.85 -12.14 -9.45
N ILE A 205 14.89 -11.62 -10.19
CA ILE A 205 13.88 -10.66 -9.71
C ILE A 205 12.51 -11.25 -9.97
N GLN A 206 11.61 -11.20 -8.98
CA GLN A 206 10.21 -11.59 -9.16
C GLN A 206 9.28 -10.47 -8.70
N ARG A 207 8.25 -10.20 -9.50
CA ARG A 207 7.14 -9.32 -9.18
C ARG A 207 5.83 -10.11 -9.27
N ASN A 208 5.04 -10.08 -8.20
CA ASN A 208 3.76 -10.80 -8.17
C ASN A 208 3.91 -12.28 -8.61
N ARG A 209 4.94 -12.96 -8.12
CA ARG A 209 5.30 -14.36 -8.45
C ARG A 209 5.67 -14.59 -9.92
N SER A 210 5.91 -13.56 -10.70
CA SER A 210 6.37 -13.65 -12.09
C SER A 210 7.79 -13.14 -12.22
N ALA A 211 8.61 -13.83 -13.02
CA ALA A 211 9.97 -13.42 -13.30
C ALA A 211 10.02 -12.07 -14.00
N CYS A 212 10.95 -11.22 -13.58
CA CYS A 212 11.15 -9.88 -14.12
C CYS A 212 12.64 -9.62 -14.29
N ARG A 213 13.06 -9.09 -15.43
CA ARG A 213 14.48 -8.78 -15.69
C ARG A 213 14.90 -7.40 -15.24
N VAL A 214 13.93 -6.49 -15.09
CA VAL A 214 14.18 -5.08 -14.78
C VAL A 214 13.14 -4.60 -13.79
N LEU A 215 13.60 -4.05 -12.68
CA LEU A 215 12.79 -3.41 -11.65
C LEU A 215 13.01 -1.89 -11.73
N ARG A 216 11.94 -1.11 -11.63
CA ARG A 216 11.98 0.36 -11.69
C ARG A 216 11.54 0.96 -10.36
N ALA A 217 11.95 2.19 -10.10
CA ALA A 217 11.55 2.96 -8.92
C ALA A 217 10.03 2.89 -8.67
N GLY A 218 9.62 2.77 -7.40
CA GLY A 218 8.24 2.60 -6.97
C GLY A 218 7.68 1.18 -7.07
N GLN A 219 8.46 0.20 -7.53
CA GLN A 219 7.98 -1.17 -7.72
C GLN A 219 8.40 -2.08 -6.58
N ALA A 220 7.44 -2.82 -6.01
CA ALA A 220 7.71 -3.89 -5.06
C ALA A 220 8.11 -5.19 -5.78
N ALA A 221 9.10 -5.89 -5.22
CA ALA A 221 9.63 -7.13 -5.78
C ALA A 221 10.35 -7.99 -4.74
N THR A 222 10.68 -9.21 -5.12
CA THR A 222 11.64 -10.05 -4.40
C THR A 222 12.90 -10.21 -5.23
N LEU A 223 14.06 -10.08 -4.57
CA LEU A 223 15.39 -10.21 -5.17
C LEU A 223 16.09 -11.44 -4.58
N ALA A 224 16.53 -12.37 -5.43
CA ALA A 224 17.38 -13.47 -5.00
C ALA A 224 18.83 -13.02 -4.99
N LEU A 225 19.48 -13.09 -3.83
CA LEU A 225 20.84 -12.61 -3.61
C LEU A 225 21.87 -13.74 -3.45
N GLY A 226 21.43 -14.99 -3.64
CA GLY A 226 22.28 -16.18 -3.52
C GLY A 226 22.51 -16.61 -2.07
N ASN A 227 23.50 -17.50 -1.89
CA ASN A 227 23.81 -18.05 -0.59
C ASN A 227 24.76 -17.12 0.18
N PHE A 228 24.23 -16.40 1.14
CA PHE A 228 24.99 -15.72 2.17
C PHE A 228 24.28 -15.89 3.52
N ASP A 229 25.03 -15.73 4.60
CA ASP A 229 24.45 -15.87 5.92
C ASP A 229 23.51 -14.72 6.23
N ARG A 230 22.21 -15.02 6.25
CA ARG A 230 21.14 -14.06 6.55
C ARG A 230 21.22 -13.49 7.96
N SER A 231 21.93 -14.17 8.89
CA SER A 231 22.13 -13.65 10.25
C SER A 231 22.97 -12.38 10.28
N LEU A 232 23.73 -12.13 9.20
CA LEU A 232 24.50 -10.90 9.01
C LEU A 232 23.62 -9.69 8.72
N LEU A 233 22.37 -9.88 8.24
CA LEU A 233 21.41 -8.82 8.04
C LEU A 233 20.52 -8.75 9.27
N ARG A 234 20.55 -7.62 9.96
CA ARG A 234 19.77 -7.39 11.18
C ARG A 234 18.27 -7.52 10.87
N LYS A 235 17.58 -8.43 11.56
CA LYS A 235 16.12 -8.42 11.59
C LYS A 235 15.67 -7.17 12.33
N VAL A 236 15.14 -6.21 11.62
CA VAL A 236 14.52 -5.03 12.21
C VAL A 236 13.17 -5.43 12.80
N GLY A 237 13.21 -5.86 14.04
CA GLY A 237 12.04 -5.95 14.90
C GLY A 237 11.95 -4.68 15.73
N GLY A 238 11.10 -3.74 15.33
CA GLY A 238 10.76 -2.55 16.12
C GLY A 238 11.80 -1.46 16.12
N HIS A 239 11.47 -0.34 15.48
CA HIS A 239 12.18 0.95 15.47
C HIS A 239 13.62 0.94 14.96
N GLU A 240 13.79 1.61 13.82
CA GLU A 240 15.04 2.05 13.21
C GLU A 240 15.94 0.98 12.58
N ALA A 241 15.72 0.75 11.31
CA ALA A 241 16.80 0.77 10.33
C ALA A 241 16.22 0.60 8.92
N ARG A 242 16.31 1.62 8.12
CA ARG A 242 16.13 1.54 6.67
C ARG A 242 17.35 0.84 6.11
N GLU A 243 17.23 -0.44 5.83
CA GLU A 243 18.27 -1.17 5.11
C GLU A 243 18.19 -0.78 3.64
N ARG A 244 19.27 -0.21 3.14
CA ARG A 244 19.35 0.29 1.76
C ARG A 244 20.31 -0.56 0.96
N ALA A 245 19.82 -1.14 -0.13
CA ALA A 245 20.70 -1.66 -1.17
C ALA A 245 21.02 -0.51 -2.13
N ARG A 246 22.30 -0.08 -2.20
CA ARG A 246 22.76 0.97 -3.11
C ARG A 246 23.61 0.38 -4.22
N GLY A 247 23.25 0.71 -5.47
CA GLY A 247 24.08 0.48 -6.64
C GLY A 247 25.16 1.57 -6.77
N ARG A 248 26.35 1.19 -7.14
CA ARG A 248 27.45 2.09 -7.59
C ARG A 248 27.70 1.86 -9.05
#